data_a2eca4ac5f52b6bfe3a71a80a44530bc
#
_entry.id   a2eca4ac5f52b6bfe3a71a80a44530bc
#
_cell.length_a   1.000
_cell.length_b   1.000
_cell.length_c   1.000
_cell.angle_alpha   90.00
_cell.angle_beta   90.00
_cell.angle_gamma   90.00
#
_symmetry.space_group_name_H-M   'P 1'
#
loop_
_entity.id
_entity.type
_entity.pdbx_description
1 polymer ?
#
loop_
_entity_poly.entity_id
_entity_poly.type
_entity_poly.pdbx_seq_one_letter_code
_entity_poly.pdbx_strand_id
1 'polypeptide(L)'
;ILTCGMAAIFTILACLVCIRKVFRKETFAVLAKIVIYTTLACLWFLVPFADYMFTDTFRVQSETFSIWHTIVQSAEPLQIFDIFARAGGATAVLADGIGSDMSFTVGGALLVGCLILPVLLLMRFAPDKVEKSALFCLAFGGLSMWMATAYFPWYPLSRILPPLGAYVQTMQFNWRFQAITGVCLAAAAVLGLRALRRFDKKAFAAAGCILCCAALITSSFLFHDVYETKDACFYREMSDMQQGTDHSAFARLKVQISMGEYLPAESDPETIWFAASPRYNADALTVTDYQRSGLRIAFTAQNLAAEPQPITLPLTGYKGYHAYANGEALP
;
A
#
# COMPACT_ATOMS: atom_id res chain seq x y z
N ILE A 1 6.95 2.01 -1.98
CA ILE A 1 8.33 1.79 -1.52
C ILE A 1 8.41 0.57 -0.64
N LEU A 2 7.57 0.45 0.41
CA LEU A 2 7.58 -0.70 1.31
C LEU A 2 7.36 -2.03 0.56
N THR A 3 6.41 -2.07 -0.37
CA THR A 3 6.18 -3.24 -1.24
C THR A 3 7.39 -3.56 -2.12
N CYS A 4 8.11 -2.53 -2.59
CA CYS A 4 9.36 -2.74 -3.34
C CYS A 4 10.45 -3.38 -2.46
N GLY A 5 10.57 -2.96 -1.19
CA GLY A 5 11.47 -3.59 -0.23
C GLY A 5 11.15 -5.05 0.01
N MET A 6 9.85 -5.39 0.16
CA MET A 6 9.40 -6.79 0.26
C MET A 6 9.73 -7.60 -1.00
N ALA A 7 9.46 -7.04 -2.18
CA ALA A 7 9.82 -7.66 -3.46
C ALA A 7 11.34 -7.87 -3.58
N ALA A 8 12.16 -6.93 -3.09
CA ALA A 8 13.61 -7.06 -3.08
C ALA A 8 14.07 -8.25 -2.21
N ILE A 9 13.49 -8.43 -1.01
CA ILE A 9 13.79 -9.60 -0.15
C ILE A 9 13.51 -10.90 -0.89
N PHE A 10 12.33 -11.03 -1.50
CA PHE A 10 11.97 -12.24 -2.25
C PHE A 10 12.85 -12.43 -3.49
N THR A 11 13.24 -11.34 -4.16
CA THR A 11 14.18 -11.41 -5.28
C THR A 11 15.55 -11.91 -4.82
N ILE A 12 16.06 -11.39 -3.71
CA ILE A 12 17.32 -11.85 -3.11
C ILE A 12 17.24 -13.33 -2.74
N LEU A 13 16.17 -13.75 -2.07
CA LEU A 13 15.94 -15.15 -1.72
C LEU A 13 15.91 -16.05 -2.97
N ALA A 14 15.20 -15.63 -4.02
CA ALA A 14 15.16 -16.34 -5.29
C ALA A 14 16.54 -16.42 -5.96
N CYS A 15 17.32 -15.34 -5.91
CA CYS A 15 18.69 -15.32 -6.42
C CYS A 15 19.60 -16.27 -5.61
N LEU A 16 19.45 -16.32 -4.29
CA LEU A 16 20.22 -17.25 -3.44
C LEU A 16 19.89 -18.71 -3.75
N VAL A 17 18.60 -19.04 -3.88
CA VAL A 17 18.17 -20.41 -4.26
C VAL A 17 18.66 -20.77 -5.65
N CYS A 18 18.70 -19.83 -6.58
CA CYS A 18 19.12 -20.04 -7.97
C CYS A 18 20.55 -19.56 -8.25
N ILE A 19 21.40 -19.42 -7.24
CA ILE A 19 22.70 -18.73 -7.31
C ILE A 19 23.57 -19.19 -8.47
N ARG A 20 23.65 -20.50 -8.72
CA ARG A 20 24.43 -21.07 -9.85
C ARG A 20 23.90 -20.63 -11.22
N LYS A 21 22.61 -20.28 -11.33
CA LYS A 21 22.01 -19.78 -12.57
C LYS A 21 22.22 -18.29 -12.72
N VAL A 22 22.12 -17.55 -11.62
CA VAL A 22 22.28 -16.08 -11.58
C VAL A 22 23.68 -15.67 -12.06
N PHE A 23 24.73 -16.37 -11.66
CA PHE A 23 26.11 -16.07 -12.07
C PHE A 23 26.48 -16.54 -13.49
N ARG A 24 25.55 -17.09 -14.27
CA ARG A 24 25.79 -17.27 -15.71
C ARG A 24 25.77 -15.93 -16.40
N LYS A 25 26.76 -15.66 -17.25
CA LYS A 25 26.92 -14.37 -17.97
C LYS A 25 25.63 -13.91 -18.66
N GLU A 26 24.92 -14.82 -19.31
CA GLU A 26 23.66 -14.56 -20.00
C GLU A 26 22.55 -14.11 -19.04
N THR A 27 22.37 -14.84 -17.93
CA THR A 27 21.35 -14.53 -16.92
C THR A 27 21.67 -13.23 -16.21
N PHE A 28 22.93 -13.01 -15.85
CA PHE A 28 23.38 -11.79 -15.21
C PHE A 28 23.14 -10.56 -16.11
N ALA A 29 23.49 -10.69 -17.41
CA ALA A 29 23.26 -9.59 -18.37
C ALA A 29 21.77 -9.26 -18.54
N VAL A 30 20.89 -10.28 -18.54
CA VAL A 30 19.43 -10.06 -18.59
C VAL A 30 18.93 -9.38 -17.32
N LEU A 31 19.35 -9.86 -16.15
CA LEU A 31 18.97 -9.25 -14.87
C LEU A 31 19.46 -7.80 -14.77
N ALA A 32 20.69 -7.53 -15.17
CA ALA A 32 21.22 -6.16 -15.20
C ALA A 32 20.41 -5.24 -16.12
N LYS A 33 20.04 -5.71 -17.31
CA LYS A 33 19.17 -4.96 -18.22
C LYS A 33 17.80 -4.69 -17.60
N ILE A 34 17.18 -5.70 -16.95
CA ILE A 34 15.90 -5.53 -16.26
C ILE A 34 16.00 -4.43 -15.18
N VAL A 35 17.02 -4.50 -14.33
CA VAL A 35 17.25 -3.50 -13.29
C VAL A 35 17.41 -2.10 -13.90
N ILE A 36 18.29 -1.95 -14.91
CA ILE A 36 18.53 -0.66 -15.55
C ILE A 36 17.24 -0.11 -16.17
N TYR A 37 16.52 -0.90 -16.98
CA TYR A 37 15.30 -0.41 -17.64
C TYR A 37 14.19 -0.10 -16.65
N THR A 38 14.02 -0.91 -15.60
CA THR A 38 13.04 -0.64 -14.56
C THR A 38 13.38 0.64 -13.80
N THR A 39 14.65 0.84 -13.43
CA THR A 39 15.09 2.08 -12.79
C THR A 39 14.84 3.29 -13.67
N LEU A 40 15.22 3.23 -14.97
CA LEU A 40 14.97 4.31 -15.93
C LEU A 40 13.47 4.61 -16.08
N ALA A 41 12.64 3.58 -16.17
CA ALA A 41 11.19 3.73 -16.25
C ALA A 41 10.56 4.35 -14.98
N CYS A 42 11.19 4.18 -13.82
CA CYS A 42 10.73 4.71 -12.54
C CYS A 42 11.38 6.07 -12.16
N LEU A 43 12.29 6.62 -12.97
CA LEU A 43 13.01 7.87 -12.63
C LEU A 43 12.07 9.04 -12.36
N TRP A 44 10.98 9.15 -13.10
CA TRP A 44 9.97 10.20 -12.90
C TRP A 44 9.40 10.23 -11.48
N PHE A 45 9.40 9.08 -10.79
CA PHE A 45 8.98 8.94 -9.40
C PHE A 45 10.19 8.96 -8.45
N LEU A 46 11.25 8.21 -8.79
CA LEU A 46 12.41 8.04 -7.90
C LEU A 46 13.17 9.34 -7.65
N VAL A 47 13.29 10.20 -8.68
CA VAL A 47 14.04 11.46 -8.55
C VAL A 47 13.32 12.44 -7.61
N PRO A 48 12.03 12.79 -7.79
CA PRO A 48 11.32 13.64 -6.86
C PRO A 48 11.25 13.03 -5.45
N PHE A 49 11.04 11.71 -5.37
CA PHE A 49 10.99 11.01 -4.09
C PHE A 49 12.32 11.13 -3.33
N ALA A 50 13.45 10.89 -4.00
CA ALA A 50 14.78 11.01 -3.39
C ALA A 50 15.05 12.47 -2.98
N ASP A 51 14.69 13.43 -3.81
CA ASP A 51 14.83 14.84 -3.49
C ASP A 51 14.09 15.19 -2.19
N TYR A 52 12.82 14.80 -2.06
CA TYR A 52 12.06 15.01 -0.82
C TYR A 52 12.65 14.27 0.37
N MET A 53 13.08 13.02 0.22
CA MET A 53 13.61 12.21 1.32
C MET A 53 14.95 12.72 1.84
N PHE A 54 15.75 13.42 1.01
CA PHE A 54 17.07 13.93 1.41
C PHE A 54 17.04 15.40 1.84
N THR A 55 16.04 16.17 1.45
CA THR A 55 15.95 17.60 1.75
C THR A 55 14.95 17.92 2.84
N ASP A 56 13.91 17.10 3.02
CA ASP A 56 12.86 17.34 3.99
C ASP A 56 12.82 16.22 5.05
N THR A 57 12.32 16.56 6.23
CA THR A 57 12.05 15.59 7.30
C THR A 57 10.55 15.39 7.42
N PHE A 58 10.11 14.13 7.32
CA PHE A 58 8.71 13.74 7.47
C PHE A 58 8.48 13.03 8.81
N ARG A 59 7.28 13.14 9.35
CA ARG A 59 6.89 12.50 10.61
C ARG A 59 7.15 10.99 10.60
N VAL A 60 6.88 10.32 9.47
CA VAL A 60 7.13 8.88 9.32
C VAL A 60 8.59 8.48 9.56
N GLN A 61 9.53 9.40 9.42
CA GLN A 61 10.96 9.12 9.68
C GLN A 61 11.29 9.11 11.17
N SER A 62 10.52 9.83 11.99
CA SER A 62 10.68 9.88 13.45
C SER A 62 9.83 8.83 14.18
N GLU A 63 8.82 8.26 13.51
CA GLU A 63 7.95 7.26 14.11
C GLU A 63 8.53 5.85 13.93
N THR A 64 8.88 5.22 15.04
CA THR A 64 9.26 3.81 15.07
C THR A 64 8.08 2.99 15.59
N PHE A 65 7.53 2.14 14.73
CA PHE A 65 6.50 1.20 15.16
C PHE A 65 7.12 0.07 15.98
N SER A 66 6.42 -0.35 17.04
CA SER A 66 6.84 -1.53 17.76
C SER A 66 6.59 -2.78 16.89
N ILE A 67 7.39 -3.83 17.11
CA ILE A 67 7.18 -5.10 16.41
C ILE A 67 5.78 -5.68 16.69
N TRP A 68 5.22 -5.38 17.87
CA TRP A 68 3.86 -5.77 18.24
C TRP A 68 2.81 -5.07 17.39
N HIS A 69 3.00 -3.80 17.05
CA HIS A 69 2.12 -3.10 16.12
C HIS A 69 2.09 -3.81 14.77
N THR A 70 3.25 -4.18 14.23
CA THR A 70 3.35 -4.91 12.97
C THR A 70 2.66 -6.29 13.03
N ILE A 71 2.77 -6.99 14.17
CA ILE A 71 2.12 -8.30 14.36
C ILE A 71 0.59 -8.15 14.44
N VAL A 72 0.10 -7.16 15.18
CA VAL A 72 -1.35 -6.90 15.31
C VAL A 72 -1.97 -6.51 13.97
N GLN A 73 -1.22 -5.84 13.12
CA GLN A 73 -1.64 -5.45 11.75
C GLN A 73 -1.42 -6.56 10.70
N SER A 74 -1.41 -7.81 11.13
CA SER A 74 -1.26 -8.96 10.22
C SER A 74 -2.62 -9.48 9.74
N ALA A 75 -2.61 -10.16 8.60
CA ALA A 75 -3.80 -10.84 8.10
C ALA A 75 -4.07 -12.14 8.89
N GLU A 76 -5.32 -12.43 9.17
CA GLU A 76 -5.74 -13.69 9.73
C GLU A 76 -5.93 -14.75 8.62
N PRO A 77 -5.61 -16.04 8.87
CA PRO A 77 -5.78 -17.09 7.87
C PRO A 77 -7.18 -17.16 7.29
N LEU A 78 -8.22 -17.00 8.11
CA LEU A 78 -9.61 -17.02 7.64
C LEU A 78 -9.90 -15.87 6.66
N GLN A 79 -9.28 -14.71 6.82
CA GLN A 79 -9.39 -13.59 5.88
C GLN A 79 -8.70 -13.89 4.55
N ILE A 80 -7.53 -14.55 4.60
CA ILE A 80 -6.75 -14.91 3.41
C ILE A 80 -7.48 -15.93 2.54
N PHE A 81 -8.11 -16.92 3.18
CA PHE A 81 -8.81 -18.01 2.50
C PHE A 81 -10.31 -17.74 2.29
N ASP A 82 -10.81 -16.57 2.66
CA ASP A 82 -12.20 -16.20 2.39
C ASP A 82 -12.43 -16.11 0.87
N ILE A 83 -13.36 -16.93 0.37
CA ILE A 83 -13.74 -16.94 -1.05
C ILE A 83 -14.62 -15.74 -1.36
N PHE A 84 -15.42 -15.31 -0.41
CA PHE A 84 -16.31 -14.17 -0.52
C PHE A 84 -15.61 -12.95 0.09
N ALA A 85 -14.83 -12.26 -0.76
CA ALA A 85 -14.12 -11.06 -0.33
C ALA A 85 -15.09 -10.07 0.33
N ARG A 86 -14.82 -9.72 1.57
CA ARG A 86 -15.56 -8.69 2.31
C ARG A 86 -14.65 -7.49 2.52
N ALA A 87 -15.24 -6.30 2.41
CA ALA A 87 -14.54 -5.10 2.83
C ALA A 87 -14.47 -5.09 4.35
N GLY A 88 -13.28 -5.10 4.86
CA GLY A 88 -13.12 -5.04 6.29
C GLY A 88 -11.64 -5.00 6.70
N GLY A 89 -11.23 -4.23 7.76
CA GLY A 89 -9.85 -3.94 8.16
C GLY A 89 -9.11 -5.05 8.91
N ALA A 90 -7.78 -4.99 8.93
CA ALA A 90 -6.91 -5.99 9.52
C ALA A 90 -7.08 -6.19 11.03
N THR A 91 -7.53 -5.16 11.72
CA THR A 91 -7.41 -5.05 13.19
C THR A 91 -8.58 -5.56 13.98
N ALA A 92 -9.67 -5.95 13.35
CA ALA A 92 -10.84 -6.33 14.08
C ALA A 92 -11.27 -7.77 13.78
N VAL A 93 -10.65 -8.73 14.46
CA VAL A 93 -11.42 -9.88 14.90
C VAL A 93 -12.36 -9.35 15.98
N LEU A 94 -13.47 -8.75 15.55
CA LEU A 94 -14.51 -8.32 16.44
C LEU A 94 -15.18 -9.56 17.05
N ALA A 95 -15.74 -9.40 18.23
CA ALA A 95 -16.50 -10.46 18.92
C ALA A 95 -17.60 -11.11 18.05
N ASP A 96 -18.02 -10.44 16.99
CA ASP A 96 -19.10 -10.83 16.09
C ASP A 96 -18.62 -11.39 14.73
N GLY A 97 -17.31 -11.58 14.53
CA GLY A 97 -16.75 -12.11 13.29
C GLY A 97 -15.59 -11.30 12.72
N ILE A 98 -15.16 -11.67 11.53
CA ILE A 98 -14.04 -11.05 10.83
C ILE A 98 -14.53 -9.74 10.20
N GLY A 99 -14.42 -8.65 10.97
CA GLY A 99 -14.65 -7.31 10.43
C GLY A 99 -13.33 -6.66 10.06
N SER A 100 -13.21 -6.07 8.89
CA SER A 100 -12.00 -5.38 8.50
C SER A 100 -12.27 -4.33 7.42
N ASP A 101 -11.51 -3.21 7.40
CA ASP A 101 -11.71 -2.12 6.43
C ASP A 101 -11.20 -2.43 5.01
N MET A 102 -10.44 -3.53 4.85
CA MET A 102 -9.88 -3.98 3.58
C MET A 102 -9.97 -5.50 3.48
N SER A 103 -10.20 -6.00 2.26
CA SER A 103 -10.15 -7.43 2.00
C SER A 103 -8.71 -7.93 1.92
N PHE A 104 -8.38 -8.97 2.68
CA PHE A 104 -7.10 -9.68 2.63
C PHE A 104 -7.16 -11.00 1.89
N THR A 105 -8.26 -11.28 1.21
CA THR A 105 -8.40 -12.53 0.46
C THR A 105 -7.44 -12.60 -0.72
N VAL A 106 -6.87 -13.77 -0.95
CA VAL A 106 -6.12 -14.07 -2.17
C VAL A 106 -7.07 -14.27 -3.37
N GLY A 107 -8.33 -14.55 -3.08
CA GLY A 107 -9.37 -14.83 -4.08
C GLY A 107 -9.44 -16.31 -4.47
N GLY A 108 -10.68 -16.81 -4.56
CA GLY A 108 -10.94 -18.23 -4.83
C GLY A 108 -10.33 -18.74 -6.14
N ALA A 109 -10.27 -17.89 -7.18
CA ALA A 109 -9.67 -18.26 -8.46
C ALA A 109 -8.17 -18.58 -8.32
N LEU A 110 -7.41 -17.80 -7.57
CA LEU A 110 -5.98 -18.06 -7.35
C LEU A 110 -5.77 -19.27 -6.44
N LEU A 111 -6.57 -19.40 -5.38
CA LEU A 111 -6.49 -20.55 -4.46
C LEU A 111 -6.75 -21.88 -5.18
N VAL A 112 -7.79 -21.94 -6.02
CA VAL A 112 -8.09 -23.15 -6.81
C VAL A 112 -7.09 -23.33 -7.95
N GLY A 113 -6.75 -22.26 -8.66
CA GLY A 113 -5.85 -22.30 -9.81
C GLY A 113 -4.44 -22.80 -9.44
N CYS A 114 -3.92 -22.42 -8.29
CA CYS A 114 -2.60 -22.86 -7.85
C CYS A 114 -2.54 -24.36 -7.46
N LEU A 115 -3.68 -24.99 -7.19
CA LEU A 115 -3.77 -26.42 -6.88
C LEU A 115 -3.74 -27.32 -8.13
N ILE A 116 -3.92 -26.77 -9.33
CA ILE A 116 -3.99 -27.57 -10.57
C ILE A 116 -2.73 -28.43 -10.75
N LEU A 117 -1.53 -27.84 -10.64
CA LEU A 117 -0.31 -28.63 -10.82
C LEU A 117 -0.09 -29.66 -9.71
N PRO A 118 -0.25 -29.37 -8.41
CA PRO A 118 -0.24 -30.38 -7.35
C PRO A 118 -1.18 -31.56 -7.62
N VAL A 119 -2.40 -31.31 -8.06
CA VAL A 119 -3.38 -32.36 -8.40
C VAL A 119 -2.89 -33.19 -9.58
N LEU A 120 -2.38 -32.57 -10.64
CA LEU A 120 -1.82 -33.30 -11.78
C LEU A 120 -0.64 -34.18 -11.38
N LEU A 121 0.21 -33.71 -10.46
CA LEU A 121 1.33 -34.51 -9.92
C LEU A 121 0.82 -35.75 -9.16
N LEU A 122 -0.25 -35.61 -8.37
CA LEU A 122 -0.90 -36.76 -7.72
C LEU A 122 -1.46 -37.74 -8.76
N MET A 123 -1.90 -37.26 -9.91
CA MET A 123 -2.33 -38.07 -11.05
C MET A 123 -1.15 -38.63 -11.88
N ARG A 124 0.09 -38.54 -11.36
CA ARG A 124 1.32 -39.01 -12.00
C ARG A 124 1.66 -38.29 -13.32
N PHE A 125 1.20 -37.05 -13.53
CA PHE A 125 1.64 -36.24 -14.65
C PHE A 125 3.11 -35.87 -14.52
N ALA A 126 3.87 -35.95 -15.64
CA ALA A 126 5.29 -35.58 -15.67
C ALA A 126 5.46 -34.14 -16.16
N PRO A 127 5.68 -33.16 -15.26
CA PRO A 127 5.85 -31.76 -15.64
C PRO A 127 7.19 -31.50 -16.32
N ASP A 128 7.23 -30.59 -17.29
CA ASP A 128 8.46 -30.12 -17.89
C ASP A 128 9.23 -29.15 -16.95
N LYS A 129 10.39 -28.65 -17.41
CA LYS A 129 11.21 -27.72 -16.61
C LYS A 129 10.49 -26.40 -16.30
N VAL A 130 9.66 -25.93 -17.21
CA VAL A 130 8.90 -24.67 -17.05
C VAL A 130 7.76 -24.88 -16.06
N GLU A 131 7.03 -25.98 -16.18
CA GLU A 131 5.93 -26.33 -15.27
C GLU A 131 6.44 -26.56 -13.83
N LYS A 132 7.63 -27.15 -13.66
CA LYS A 132 8.28 -27.27 -12.35
C LYS A 132 8.55 -25.94 -11.67
N SER A 133 8.63 -24.83 -12.42
CA SER A 133 8.75 -23.48 -11.82
C SER A 133 7.49 -23.09 -11.05
N ALA A 134 6.33 -23.68 -11.33
CA ALA A 134 5.13 -23.48 -10.54
C ALA A 134 5.30 -23.93 -9.09
N LEU A 135 6.05 -25.02 -8.84
CA LEU A 135 6.32 -25.47 -7.47
C LEU A 135 7.17 -24.46 -6.70
N PHE A 136 8.14 -23.83 -7.40
CA PHE A 136 8.90 -22.71 -6.83
C PHE A 136 8.00 -21.53 -6.49
N CYS A 137 7.11 -21.12 -7.42
CA CYS A 137 6.14 -20.08 -7.17
C CYS A 137 5.20 -20.43 -6.01
N LEU A 138 4.74 -21.67 -5.90
CA LEU A 138 3.90 -22.13 -4.78
C LEU A 138 4.65 -22.01 -3.44
N ALA A 139 5.91 -22.45 -3.39
CA ALA A 139 6.71 -22.36 -2.17
C ALA A 139 6.95 -20.91 -1.75
N PHE A 140 7.28 -20.03 -2.70
CA PHE A 140 7.49 -18.60 -2.43
C PHE A 140 6.18 -17.88 -2.09
N GLY A 141 5.09 -18.18 -2.80
CA GLY A 141 3.76 -17.66 -2.50
C GLY A 141 3.28 -18.10 -1.12
N GLY A 142 3.46 -19.37 -0.76
CA GLY A 142 3.13 -19.90 0.56
C GLY A 142 3.97 -19.27 1.67
N LEU A 143 5.28 -19.09 1.45
CA LEU A 143 6.14 -18.37 2.39
C LEU A 143 5.67 -16.92 2.58
N SER A 144 5.40 -16.21 1.50
CA SER A 144 4.91 -14.83 1.54
C SER A 144 3.56 -14.72 2.24
N MET A 145 2.66 -15.66 1.97
CA MET A 145 1.36 -15.76 2.64
C MET A 145 1.53 -15.97 4.16
N TRP A 146 2.42 -16.86 4.56
CA TRP A 146 2.73 -17.09 5.98
C TRP A 146 3.34 -15.84 6.63
N MET A 147 4.25 -15.14 5.94
CA MET A 147 4.83 -13.87 6.39
C MET A 147 3.78 -12.76 6.55
N ALA A 148 2.68 -12.80 5.81
CA ALA A 148 1.57 -11.87 5.95
C ALA A 148 0.74 -12.07 7.22
N THR A 149 0.90 -13.20 7.91
CA THR A 149 0.12 -13.56 9.10
C THR A 149 0.86 -13.26 10.41
N ALA A 150 0.10 -13.16 11.51
CA ALA A 150 0.63 -13.06 12.86
C ALA A 150 1.39 -14.33 13.31
N TYR A 151 1.18 -15.46 12.63
CA TYR A 151 1.79 -16.75 12.97
C TYR A 151 3.23 -16.89 12.45
N PHE A 152 3.70 -15.95 11.62
CA PHE A 152 5.10 -15.93 11.23
C PHE A 152 5.96 -15.45 12.41
N PRO A 153 7.11 -16.07 12.69
CA PRO A 153 7.92 -15.78 13.87
C PRO A 153 8.69 -14.46 13.78
N TRP A 154 7.99 -13.34 13.56
CA TRP A 154 8.58 -12.01 13.44
C TRP A 154 9.38 -11.61 14.67
N TYR A 155 8.82 -11.85 15.86
CA TYR A 155 9.46 -11.46 17.12
C TYR A 155 10.80 -12.17 17.36
N PRO A 156 10.90 -13.52 17.33
CA PRO A 156 12.18 -14.18 17.49
C PRO A 156 13.17 -13.85 16.39
N LEU A 157 12.72 -13.72 15.13
CA LEU A 157 13.61 -13.35 14.03
C LEU A 157 14.18 -11.94 14.16
N SER A 158 13.40 -10.98 14.64
CA SER A 158 13.87 -9.63 14.88
C SER A 158 14.96 -9.55 15.96
N ARG A 159 14.95 -10.48 16.92
CA ARG A 159 16.01 -10.58 17.94
C ARG A 159 17.28 -11.25 17.44
N ILE A 160 17.15 -12.27 16.59
CA ILE A 160 18.28 -13.01 16.02
C ILE A 160 18.97 -12.17 14.94
N LEU A 161 18.19 -11.43 14.15
CA LEU A 161 18.65 -10.59 13.04
C LEU A 161 18.21 -9.14 13.24
N PRO A 162 18.95 -8.32 14.03
CA PRO A 162 18.55 -6.94 14.30
C PRO A 162 18.26 -6.06 13.09
N PRO A 163 19.01 -6.17 11.97
CA PRO A 163 18.68 -5.42 10.75
C PRO A 163 17.31 -5.78 10.16
N LEU A 164 16.92 -7.07 10.25
CA LEU A 164 15.59 -7.51 9.84
C LEU A 164 14.53 -6.95 10.80
N GLY A 165 14.81 -6.90 12.10
CA GLY A 165 13.95 -6.29 13.10
C GLY A 165 13.66 -4.82 12.81
N ALA A 166 14.70 -4.04 12.54
CA ALA A 166 14.57 -2.65 12.14
C ALA A 166 13.72 -2.48 10.87
N TYR A 167 13.96 -3.33 9.86
CA TYR A 167 13.16 -3.31 8.63
C TYR A 167 11.69 -3.65 8.88
N VAL A 168 11.41 -4.68 9.71
CA VAL A 168 10.04 -5.08 10.07
C VAL A 168 9.30 -3.96 10.78
N GLN A 169 9.97 -3.21 11.65
CA GLN A 169 9.39 -2.04 12.32
C GLN A 169 9.02 -0.91 11.35
N THR A 170 9.72 -0.79 10.21
CA THR A 170 9.37 0.19 9.17
C THR A 170 8.27 -0.29 8.23
N MET A 171 7.95 -1.58 8.21
CA MET A 171 6.94 -2.14 7.30
C MET A 171 5.50 -1.72 7.61
N GLN A 172 5.20 -1.32 8.83
CA GLN A 172 3.87 -0.97 9.36
C GLN A 172 2.86 -2.12 9.29
N PHE A 173 2.73 -2.82 8.13
CA PHE A 173 1.67 -3.78 7.85
C PHE A 173 2.21 -5.03 7.16
N ASN A 174 2.18 -6.17 7.85
CA ASN A 174 2.61 -7.46 7.31
C ASN A 174 1.73 -7.96 6.17
N TRP A 175 0.45 -7.63 6.16
CA TRP A 175 -0.46 -8.05 5.10
C TRP A 175 0.00 -7.61 3.70
N ARG A 176 0.90 -6.63 3.59
CA ARG A 176 1.49 -6.21 2.30
C ARG A 176 2.25 -7.32 1.58
N PHE A 177 2.69 -8.36 2.29
CA PHE A 177 3.25 -9.56 1.67
C PHE A 177 2.25 -10.28 0.75
N GLN A 178 0.94 -10.04 0.91
CA GLN A 178 -0.09 -10.56 -0.01
C GLN A 178 0.13 -10.15 -1.48
N ALA A 179 0.76 -9.01 -1.73
CA ALA A 179 1.11 -8.61 -3.09
C ALA A 179 2.07 -9.61 -3.76
N ILE A 180 3.07 -10.10 -3.02
CA ILE A 180 4.01 -11.14 -3.50
C ILE A 180 3.29 -12.48 -3.63
N THR A 181 2.45 -12.81 -2.65
CA THR A 181 1.60 -14.00 -2.67
C THR A 181 0.76 -14.05 -3.95
N GLY A 182 0.05 -12.96 -4.25
CA GLY A 182 -0.82 -12.86 -5.45
C GLY A 182 -0.04 -13.11 -6.74
N VAL A 183 1.11 -12.47 -6.92
CA VAL A 183 1.97 -12.66 -8.11
C VAL A 183 2.46 -14.11 -8.21
N CYS A 184 2.93 -14.69 -7.11
CA CYS A 184 3.45 -16.05 -7.10
C CYS A 184 2.34 -17.09 -7.38
N LEU A 185 1.16 -16.95 -6.76
CA LEU A 185 0.05 -17.87 -7.00
C LEU A 185 -0.53 -17.71 -8.40
N ALA A 186 -0.59 -16.49 -8.95
CA ALA A 186 -1.00 -16.27 -10.33
C ALA A 186 -0.05 -16.97 -11.31
N ALA A 187 1.27 -16.83 -11.11
CA ALA A 187 2.25 -17.54 -11.92
C ALA A 187 2.09 -19.06 -11.80
N ALA A 188 1.89 -19.58 -10.59
CA ALA A 188 1.66 -21.01 -10.36
C ALA A 188 0.38 -21.50 -11.05
N ALA A 189 -0.72 -20.74 -10.99
CA ALA A 189 -1.98 -21.06 -11.63
C ALA A 189 -1.84 -21.11 -13.18
N VAL A 190 -1.17 -20.11 -13.77
CA VAL A 190 -0.92 -20.07 -15.23
C VAL A 190 -0.06 -21.26 -15.67
N LEU A 191 0.98 -21.60 -14.93
CA LEU A 191 1.82 -22.77 -15.24
C LEU A 191 1.08 -24.09 -15.01
N GLY A 192 0.21 -24.15 -14.00
CA GLY A 192 -0.70 -25.28 -13.78
C GLY A 192 -1.70 -25.47 -14.92
N LEU A 193 -2.31 -24.38 -15.40
CA LEU A 193 -3.18 -24.42 -16.57
C LEU A 193 -2.43 -24.85 -17.83
N ARG A 194 -1.19 -24.42 -18.02
CA ARG A 194 -0.34 -24.90 -19.11
C ARG A 194 -0.14 -26.43 -19.04
N ALA A 195 0.15 -26.95 -17.86
CA ALA A 195 0.29 -28.38 -17.63
C ALA A 195 -1.03 -29.12 -17.92
N LEU A 196 -2.14 -28.59 -17.42
CA LEU A 196 -3.48 -29.16 -17.67
C LEU A 196 -3.81 -29.19 -19.17
N ARG A 197 -3.47 -28.16 -19.93
CA ARG A 197 -3.65 -28.15 -21.39
C ARG A 197 -2.88 -29.25 -22.10
N ARG A 198 -1.70 -29.63 -21.58
CA ARG A 198 -0.92 -30.75 -22.10
C ARG A 198 -1.50 -32.11 -21.70
N PHE A 199 -2.11 -32.16 -20.52
CA PHE A 199 -2.76 -33.37 -20.02
C PHE A 199 -4.10 -33.63 -20.70
N ASP A 200 -5.01 -32.61 -20.70
CA ASP A 200 -6.34 -32.67 -21.32
C ASP A 200 -6.81 -31.26 -21.73
N LYS A 201 -7.04 -31.06 -23.04
CA LYS A 201 -7.49 -29.78 -23.59
C LYS A 201 -8.92 -29.41 -23.15
N LYS A 202 -9.81 -30.41 -22.96
CA LYS A 202 -11.19 -30.16 -22.51
C LYS A 202 -11.20 -29.74 -21.05
N ALA A 203 -10.44 -30.45 -20.21
CA ALA A 203 -10.26 -30.07 -18.80
C ALA A 203 -9.64 -28.68 -18.66
N PHE A 204 -8.66 -28.30 -19.50
CA PHE A 204 -8.11 -26.97 -19.55
C PHE A 204 -9.17 -25.90 -19.84
N ALA A 205 -10.00 -26.12 -20.86
CA ALA A 205 -11.05 -25.14 -21.21
C ALA A 205 -12.07 -25.00 -20.06
N ALA A 206 -12.52 -26.12 -19.49
CA ALA A 206 -13.43 -26.12 -18.36
C ALA A 206 -12.83 -25.41 -17.13
N ALA A 207 -11.59 -25.75 -16.75
CA ALA A 207 -10.91 -25.11 -15.65
C ALA A 207 -10.71 -23.61 -15.87
N GLY A 208 -10.33 -23.19 -17.08
CA GLY A 208 -10.22 -21.79 -17.45
C GLY A 208 -11.55 -21.03 -17.27
N CYS A 209 -12.65 -21.57 -17.77
CA CYS A 209 -13.96 -20.98 -17.55
C CYS A 209 -14.32 -20.89 -16.05
N ILE A 210 -14.12 -21.96 -15.30
CA ILE A 210 -14.41 -21.98 -13.85
C ILE A 210 -13.60 -20.92 -13.12
N LEU A 211 -12.30 -20.81 -13.40
CA LEU A 211 -11.43 -19.80 -12.75
C LEU A 211 -11.84 -18.38 -13.14
N CYS A 212 -12.19 -18.13 -14.40
CA CYS A 212 -12.70 -16.82 -14.81
C CYS A 212 -14.01 -16.48 -14.11
N CYS A 213 -14.96 -17.42 -14.04
CA CYS A 213 -16.22 -17.21 -13.32
C CYS A 213 -15.97 -16.98 -11.82
N ALA A 214 -15.08 -17.75 -11.19
CA ALA A 214 -14.72 -17.56 -9.79
C ALA A 214 -14.10 -16.18 -9.55
N ALA A 215 -13.20 -15.72 -10.42
CA ALA A 215 -12.60 -14.39 -10.31
C ALA A 215 -13.66 -13.28 -10.46
N LEU A 216 -14.56 -13.40 -11.43
CA LEU A 216 -15.66 -12.44 -11.62
C LEU A 216 -16.60 -12.40 -10.41
N ILE A 217 -16.99 -13.56 -9.88
CA ILE A 217 -17.87 -13.66 -8.72
C ILE A 217 -17.18 -13.01 -7.50
N THR A 218 -15.94 -13.40 -7.20
CA THR A 218 -15.21 -12.83 -6.05
C THR A 218 -15.06 -11.31 -6.18
N SER A 219 -14.71 -10.82 -7.37
CA SER A 219 -14.57 -9.37 -7.60
C SER A 219 -15.92 -8.65 -7.49
N SER A 220 -17.00 -9.24 -8.01
CA SER A 220 -18.34 -8.65 -7.93
C SER A 220 -18.83 -8.55 -6.48
N PHE A 221 -18.57 -9.57 -5.66
CA PHE A 221 -18.89 -9.52 -4.24
C PHE A 221 -18.10 -8.41 -3.52
N LEU A 222 -16.80 -8.28 -3.80
CA LEU A 222 -15.98 -7.23 -3.21
C LEU A 222 -16.48 -5.83 -3.60
N PHE A 223 -16.75 -5.62 -4.89
CA PHE A 223 -17.27 -4.33 -5.36
C PHE A 223 -18.64 -4.01 -4.78
N HIS A 224 -19.53 -5.00 -4.70
CA HIS A 224 -20.85 -4.83 -4.10
C HIS A 224 -20.73 -4.44 -2.60
N ASP A 225 -19.90 -5.16 -1.84
CA ASP A 225 -19.70 -4.91 -0.43
C ASP A 225 -19.08 -3.53 -0.17
N VAL A 226 -18.09 -3.11 -0.99
CA VAL A 226 -17.52 -1.76 -0.92
C VAL A 226 -18.58 -0.70 -1.24
N TYR A 227 -19.40 -0.94 -2.27
CA TYR A 227 -20.45 0.00 -2.66
C TYR A 227 -21.50 0.17 -1.57
N GLU A 228 -22.01 -0.94 -1.01
CA GLU A 228 -23.04 -0.90 0.03
C GLU A 228 -22.53 -0.31 1.35
N THR A 229 -21.29 -0.62 1.73
CA THR A 229 -20.78 -0.26 3.06
C THR A 229 -20.07 1.09 3.09
N LYS A 230 -19.39 1.48 2.03
CA LYS A 230 -18.52 2.67 2.06
C LYS A 230 -19.05 3.84 1.22
N ASP A 231 -19.75 3.56 0.14
CA ASP A 231 -20.06 4.59 -0.86
C ASP A 231 -21.13 5.56 -0.37
N ALA A 232 -22.19 5.05 0.24
CA ALA A 232 -23.28 5.88 0.73
C ALA A 232 -22.84 6.87 1.84
N CYS A 233 -21.91 6.47 2.69
CA CYS A 233 -21.35 7.36 3.73
C CYS A 233 -20.38 8.38 3.14
N PHE A 234 -19.47 7.94 2.27
CA PHE A 234 -18.41 8.78 1.72
C PHE A 234 -18.96 9.91 0.83
N TYR A 235 -19.85 9.58 -0.11
CA TYR A 235 -20.44 10.60 -1.00
C TYR A 235 -21.41 11.55 -0.28
N ARG A 236 -22.12 11.08 0.73
CA ARG A 236 -22.95 11.96 1.55
C ARG A 236 -22.08 12.95 2.35
N GLU A 237 -20.99 12.47 2.96
CA GLU A 237 -20.05 13.31 3.69
C GLU A 237 -19.33 14.31 2.77
N MET A 238 -18.96 13.91 1.56
CA MET A 238 -18.38 14.82 0.56
C MET A 238 -19.38 15.88 0.10
N SER A 239 -20.66 15.50 -0.09
CA SER A 239 -21.73 16.45 -0.45
C SER A 239 -21.98 17.46 0.64
N ASP A 240 -22.05 17.03 1.90
CA ASP A 240 -22.26 17.90 3.06
C ASP A 240 -21.08 18.86 3.27
N MET A 241 -19.86 18.41 2.96
CA MET A 241 -18.66 19.25 2.96
C MET A 241 -18.65 20.30 1.85
N GLN A 242 -19.09 19.97 0.65
CA GLN A 242 -19.20 20.94 -0.46
C GLN A 242 -20.25 22.02 -0.18
N GLN A 243 -21.26 21.70 0.62
CA GLN A 243 -22.30 22.62 1.01
C GLN A 243 -21.95 23.52 2.22
N GLY A 244 -20.78 23.32 2.83
CA GLY A 244 -20.22 24.19 3.86
C GLY A 244 -20.98 24.21 5.20
N THR A 245 -21.87 23.24 5.42
CA THR A 245 -22.79 23.23 6.54
C THR A 245 -22.34 22.47 7.78
N ASP A 246 -21.25 21.66 7.68
CA ASP A 246 -20.85 20.85 8.82
C ASP A 246 -19.33 20.81 9.05
N HIS A 247 -18.87 21.52 10.07
CA HIS A 247 -17.49 21.42 10.55
C HIS A 247 -17.13 20.02 11.10
N SER A 248 -18.13 19.20 11.45
CA SER A 248 -17.91 17.81 11.88
C SER A 248 -17.47 16.92 10.71
N ALA A 249 -17.87 17.25 9.48
CA ALA A 249 -17.41 16.56 8.27
C ALA A 249 -15.91 16.76 8.05
N PHE A 250 -15.37 17.93 8.40
CA PHE A 250 -13.92 18.18 8.38
C PHE A 250 -13.16 17.32 9.37
N ALA A 251 -13.73 17.05 10.55
CA ALA A 251 -13.15 16.14 11.53
C ALA A 251 -13.10 14.68 11.02
N ARG A 252 -14.00 14.30 10.12
CA ARG A 252 -14.03 12.96 9.50
C ARG A 252 -13.05 12.82 8.33
N LEU A 253 -12.71 13.90 7.62
CA LEU A 253 -11.55 13.95 6.71
C LEU A 253 -10.22 13.65 7.42
N LYS A 254 -10.16 13.87 8.71
CA LYS A 254 -9.07 13.46 9.58
C LYS A 254 -8.64 11.99 9.37
N VAL A 255 -9.61 11.13 9.12
CA VAL A 255 -9.38 9.69 8.84
C VAL A 255 -8.72 9.46 7.49
N GLN A 256 -8.89 10.36 6.51
CA GLN A 256 -8.38 10.16 5.14
C GLN A 256 -6.93 10.60 4.94
N ILE A 257 -6.41 11.51 5.78
CA ILE A 257 -4.99 11.89 5.76
C ILE A 257 -4.13 10.85 6.50
N SER A 258 -4.74 9.71 6.87
CA SER A 258 -4.09 8.71 7.71
C SER A 258 -3.59 9.35 9.02
N MET A 259 -2.51 8.87 9.61
CA MET A 259 -1.98 9.46 10.84
C MET A 259 -1.09 10.71 10.61
N GLY A 260 -1.14 11.30 9.42
CA GLY A 260 -0.28 12.44 9.06
C GLY A 260 1.18 12.04 8.83
N GLU A 261 1.43 10.79 8.52
CA GLU A 261 2.77 10.18 8.40
C GLU A 261 3.67 10.92 7.39
N TYR A 262 3.08 11.43 6.33
CA TYR A 262 3.79 12.13 5.25
C TYR A 262 3.74 13.65 5.39
N LEU A 263 3.30 14.17 6.52
CA LEU A 263 3.40 15.59 6.82
C LEU A 263 4.85 15.94 7.21
N PRO A 264 5.32 17.17 6.93
CA PRO A 264 6.58 17.65 7.46
C PRO A 264 6.65 17.47 8.98
N ALA A 265 7.82 17.12 9.51
CA ALA A 265 7.98 16.76 10.91
C ALA A 265 7.51 17.86 11.89
N GLU A 266 7.66 19.12 11.48
CA GLU A 266 7.26 20.31 12.26
C GLU A 266 5.75 20.61 12.18
N SER A 267 5.01 19.92 11.30
CA SER A 267 3.58 20.14 11.13
C SER A 267 2.79 19.57 12.28
N ASP A 268 1.90 20.36 12.86
CA ASP A 268 0.91 19.90 13.82
C ASP A 268 -0.35 19.41 13.07
N PRO A 269 -0.63 18.09 13.05
CA PRO A 269 -1.79 17.55 12.37
C PRO A 269 -3.11 18.14 12.85
N GLU A 270 -3.26 18.39 14.16
CA GLU A 270 -4.50 18.94 14.71
C GLU A 270 -4.76 20.35 14.18
N THR A 271 -3.71 21.15 14.09
CA THR A 271 -3.80 22.49 13.51
C THR A 271 -4.16 22.46 12.03
N ILE A 272 -3.58 21.53 11.25
CA ILE A 272 -3.83 21.39 9.80
C ILE A 272 -5.27 20.95 9.55
N TRP A 273 -5.78 20.01 10.33
CA TRP A 273 -7.12 19.45 10.15
C TRP A 273 -8.26 20.42 10.44
N PHE A 274 -8.04 21.37 11.35
CA PHE A 274 -9.07 22.31 11.80
C PHE A 274 -8.90 23.73 11.26
N ALA A 275 -7.81 24.02 10.55
CA ALA A 275 -7.56 25.38 10.06
C ALA A 275 -8.27 25.62 8.72
N ALA A 276 -9.43 26.27 8.77
CA ALA A 276 -10.13 26.76 7.59
C ALA A 276 -9.67 28.16 7.14
N SER A 277 -9.04 28.94 8.04
CA SER A 277 -8.64 30.33 7.86
C SER A 277 -7.22 30.59 8.37
N PRO A 278 -6.57 31.66 7.94
CA PRO A 278 -5.28 32.09 8.47
C PRO A 278 -5.35 32.33 9.98
N ARG A 279 -4.26 31.99 10.67
CA ARG A 279 -4.08 32.31 12.10
C ARG A 279 -3.07 33.43 12.22
N TYR A 280 -3.42 34.46 12.95
CA TYR A 280 -2.61 35.66 13.19
C TYR A 280 -3.00 36.32 14.49
N ASN A 281 -2.19 37.24 15.02
CA ASN A 281 -2.55 38.06 16.15
C ASN A 281 -3.46 39.18 15.68
N ALA A 282 -4.75 39.11 16.02
CA ALA A 282 -5.76 40.10 15.60
C ALA A 282 -5.55 41.53 16.19
N ASP A 283 -4.81 41.66 17.30
CA ASP A 283 -4.47 42.98 17.89
C ASP A 283 -3.35 43.68 17.12
N ALA A 284 -2.51 42.90 16.41
CA ALA A 284 -1.35 43.41 15.69
C ALA A 284 -1.49 43.36 14.16
N LEU A 285 -2.50 42.65 13.64
CA LEU A 285 -2.63 42.44 12.20
C LEU A 285 -4.09 42.28 11.81
N THR A 286 -4.49 42.91 10.71
CA THR A 286 -5.81 42.75 10.12
C THR A 286 -5.68 41.99 8.79
N VAL A 287 -6.50 40.95 8.59
CA VAL A 287 -6.58 40.17 7.35
C VAL A 287 -7.94 40.29 6.74
N THR A 288 -8.02 40.72 5.47
CA THR A 288 -9.27 40.91 4.70
C THR A 288 -9.14 40.19 3.36
N ASP A 289 -10.25 40.02 2.67
CA ASP A 289 -10.33 39.47 1.30
C ASP A 289 -9.69 38.09 1.15
N TYR A 290 -9.76 37.28 2.18
CA TYR A 290 -9.22 35.94 2.15
C TYR A 290 -9.94 35.07 1.12
N GLN A 291 -9.18 34.55 0.16
CA GLN A 291 -9.67 33.66 -0.87
C GLN A 291 -8.74 32.44 -1.00
N ARG A 292 -9.34 31.26 -1.09
CA ARG A 292 -8.63 30.02 -1.34
C ARG A 292 -9.20 29.33 -2.58
N SER A 293 -8.35 29.03 -3.53
CA SER A 293 -8.69 28.24 -4.70
C SER A 293 -7.68 27.10 -4.86
N GLY A 294 -8.06 25.91 -4.40
CA GLY A 294 -7.17 24.74 -4.33
C GLY A 294 -5.93 25.01 -3.46
N LEU A 295 -4.76 25.04 -4.07
CA LEU A 295 -3.47 25.29 -3.41
C LEU A 295 -3.07 26.77 -3.41
N ARG A 296 -3.87 27.64 -4.02
CA ARG A 296 -3.59 29.08 -4.10
C ARG A 296 -4.39 29.81 -3.02
N ILE A 297 -3.68 30.61 -2.22
CA ILE A 297 -4.26 31.47 -1.19
C ILE A 297 -3.90 32.91 -1.53
N ALA A 298 -4.88 33.81 -1.45
CA ALA A 298 -4.71 35.25 -1.60
C ALA A 298 -5.47 35.96 -0.51
N PHE A 299 -4.92 37.03 0.04
CA PHE A 299 -5.55 37.88 1.05
C PHE A 299 -4.86 39.25 1.11
N THR A 300 -5.53 40.20 1.70
CA THR A 300 -4.96 41.51 2.05
C THR A 300 -4.63 41.50 3.55
N ALA A 301 -3.40 41.89 3.90
CA ALA A 301 -2.97 42.00 5.30
C ALA A 301 -2.44 43.38 5.59
N GLN A 302 -2.89 43.98 6.71
CA GLN A 302 -2.39 45.22 7.22
C GLN A 302 -1.74 45.00 8.58
N ASN A 303 -0.44 45.29 8.66
CA ASN A 303 0.30 45.25 9.91
C ASN A 303 0.03 46.53 10.71
N LEU A 304 -0.51 46.37 11.91
CA LEU A 304 -0.80 47.47 12.85
C LEU A 304 0.34 47.66 13.86
N ALA A 305 1.25 46.71 13.98
CA ALA A 305 2.41 46.79 14.86
C ALA A 305 3.62 47.37 14.14
N ALA A 306 4.60 47.83 14.90
CA ALA A 306 5.84 48.36 14.36
C ALA A 306 6.80 47.23 13.87
N GLU A 307 6.61 46.01 14.34
CA GLU A 307 7.46 44.86 14.02
C GLU A 307 6.73 43.89 13.07
N PRO A 308 7.47 43.10 12.27
CA PRO A 308 6.88 42.07 11.42
C PRO A 308 6.06 41.07 12.24
N GLN A 309 4.87 40.72 11.72
CA GLN A 309 3.96 39.80 12.38
C GLN A 309 3.80 38.52 11.57
N PRO A 310 3.84 37.33 12.20
CA PRO A 310 3.66 36.05 11.52
C PRO A 310 2.20 35.80 11.17
N ILE A 311 1.97 35.25 9.98
CA ILE A 311 0.69 34.72 9.54
C ILE A 311 0.86 33.23 9.24
N THR A 312 0.13 32.37 9.93
CA THR A 312 0.10 30.93 9.66
C THR A 312 -1.05 30.62 8.72
N LEU A 313 -0.75 30.09 7.54
CA LEU A 313 -1.74 29.72 6.54
C LEU A 313 -2.21 28.29 6.75
N PRO A 314 -3.48 27.95 6.43
CA PRO A 314 -4.00 26.59 6.49
C PRO A 314 -3.56 25.79 5.27
N LEU A 315 -2.26 25.69 5.07
CA LEU A 315 -1.60 25.00 3.97
C LEU A 315 -0.32 24.37 4.47
N THR A 316 -0.13 23.10 4.19
CA THR A 316 1.11 22.42 4.54
C THR A 316 2.24 22.93 3.64
N GLY A 317 3.32 23.41 4.24
CA GLY A 317 4.47 23.96 3.53
C GLY A 317 5.32 22.84 2.93
N TYR A 318 5.00 22.38 1.74
CA TYR A 318 5.87 21.51 0.97
C TYR A 318 6.81 22.31 0.07
N LYS A 319 7.93 21.74 -0.27
CA LYS A 319 8.87 22.27 -1.26
C LYS A 319 8.15 22.65 -2.56
N GLY A 320 8.44 23.84 -3.08
CA GLY A 320 7.80 24.35 -4.29
C GLY A 320 6.64 25.30 -4.08
N TYR A 321 6.20 25.52 -2.84
CA TYR A 321 5.34 26.66 -2.53
C TYR A 321 6.14 27.95 -2.47
N HIS A 322 5.58 29.02 -3.02
CA HIS A 322 6.17 30.34 -3.02
C HIS A 322 5.17 31.34 -2.42
N ALA A 323 5.64 32.17 -1.50
CA ALA A 323 4.86 33.26 -0.94
C ALA A 323 5.30 34.59 -1.57
N TYR A 324 4.33 35.47 -1.79
CA TYR A 324 4.57 36.80 -2.35
C TYR A 324 3.86 37.86 -1.48
N ALA A 325 4.53 38.95 -1.20
CA ALA A 325 3.94 40.12 -0.60
C ALA A 325 4.11 41.33 -1.52
N ASN A 326 2.99 41.97 -1.90
CA ASN A 326 2.98 43.10 -2.84
C ASN A 326 3.67 42.86 -4.18
N GLY A 327 3.68 41.57 -4.64
CA GLY A 327 4.33 41.12 -5.86
C GLY A 327 5.79 40.74 -5.72
N GLU A 328 6.40 40.91 -4.55
CA GLU A 328 7.75 40.47 -4.26
C GLU A 328 7.77 39.11 -3.57
N ALA A 329 8.69 38.23 -4.00
CA ALA A 329 8.85 36.90 -3.39
C ALA A 329 9.37 37.02 -1.97
N LEU A 330 8.70 36.34 -1.07
CA LEU A 330 9.19 36.19 0.31
C LEU A 330 10.18 35.03 0.38
N PRO A 331 11.18 35.10 1.26
CA PRO A 331 12.19 34.06 1.42
C PRO A 331 11.63 32.74 1.94
#